data_3426a7951cbdbca15ac77f89e4fe585a
#
_entry.id   3426a7951cbdbca15ac77f89e4fe585a
#
_cell.length_a   1.000
_cell.length_b   1.000
_cell.length_c   1.000
_cell.angle_alpha   90.00
_cell.angle_beta   90.00
_cell.angle_gamma   90.00
#
_symmetry.space_group_name_H-M   'P 1'
#
loop_
_entity.id
_entity.type
_entity.pdbx_description
1 polymer ?
#
loop_
_entity_poly.entity_id
_entity_poly.type
_entity_poly.pdbx_seq_one_letter_code
_entity_poly.pdbx_strand_id
1 'polypeptide(L)'
;MIDSNAYTGEGINVYDYIHDDQVDWYADEVSRMNAEAGHTVNSMVFFHIPLQEYKTATELYLDGSDEVTYFYGENPGDHGGITNDLVCCSDYPSKMFDTALELGSTSGFFCGHDHYNNASIEYKGIRLTYGMSIDYLAMPGIEKETKQRGAELITIHADSSWESEQIPLESIT
;
A
#
# COMPACT_ATOMS: atom_id res chain seq x y z
N MET A 1 11.00 1.80 5.62
CA MET A 1 9.70 2.32 6.10
C MET A 1 9.74 3.83 5.98
N ILE A 2 8.70 4.43 5.45
CA ILE A 2 8.57 5.88 5.23
C ILE A 2 7.35 6.37 5.99
N ASP A 3 7.47 7.51 6.65
CA ASP A 3 6.33 8.18 7.27
C ASP A 3 5.48 8.83 6.18
N SER A 4 4.21 8.46 6.10
CA SER A 4 3.24 9.10 5.19
C SER A 4 2.57 10.33 5.81
N ASN A 5 3.09 10.79 6.96
CA ASN A 5 2.54 11.87 7.76
C ASN A 5 1.12 11.57 8.27
N ALA A 6 0.34 12.57 8.66
CA ALA A 6 -0.99 12.36 9.24
C ALA A 6 -2.04 13.24 8.57
N TYR A 7 -2.13 14.52 8.97
CA TYR A 7 -3.11 15.48 8.47
C TYR A 7 -2.44 16.82 8.15
N THR A 8 -2.91 17.50 7.11
CA THR A 8 -2.33 18.79 6.69
C THR A 8 -2.64 19.96 7.63
N GLY A 9 -3.50 19.78 8.62
CA GLY A 9 -3.96 20.86 9.51
C GLY A 9 -5.12 21.68 8.95
N GLU A 10 -5.56 21.43 7.73
CA GLU A 10 -6.69 22.11 7.09
C GLU A 10 -8.05 21.49 7.42
N GLY A 11 -8.05 20.35 8.11
CA GLY A 11 -9.25 19.63 8.55
C GLY A 11 -8.95 18.19 8.98
N ILE A 12 -9.93 17.56 9.64
CA ILE A 12 -9.77 16.19 10.17
C ILE A 12 -9.81 15.08 9.09
N ASN A 13 -10.12 15.43 7.85
CA ASN A 13 -10.22 14.47 6.74
C ASN A 13 -9.30 14.84 5.57
N VAL A 14 -8.33 15.74 5.80
CA VAL A 14 -7.34 16.11 4.77
C VAL A 14 -6.03 15.42 5.12
N TYR A 15 -5.82 14.27 4.50
CA TYR A 15 -4.61 13.48 4.71
C TYR A 15 -3.39 14.16 4.11
N ASP A 16 -2.27 14.05 4.80
CA ASP A 16 -0.97 14.45 4.30
C ASP A 16 -0.40 13.36 3.37
N TYR A 17 0.80 13.54 2.85
CA TYR A 17 1.41 12.66 1.85
C TYR A 17 2.91 12.50 2.10
N ILE A 18 3.57 11.63 1.35
CA ILE A 18 5.03 11.50 1.37
C ILE A 18 5.64 12.67 0.61
N HIS A 19 6.33 13.57 1.32
CA HIS A 19 6.88 14.82 0.80
C HIS A 19 8.14 14.60 -0.04
N ASP A 20 8.51 15.62 -0.83
CA ASP A 20 9.64 15.57 -1.76
C ASP A 20 10.97 15.25 -1.05
N ASP A 21 11.23 15.78 0.14
CA ASP A 21 12.44 15.49 0.91
C ASP A 21 12.53 14.02 1.37
N GLN A 22 11.39 13.40 1.66
CA GLN A 22 11.31 11.97 1.97
C GLN A 22 11.54 11.11 0.72
N VAL A 23 11.01 11.56 -0.44
CA VAL A 23 11.23 10.92 -1.74
C VAL A 23 12.70 11.02 -2.15
N ASP A 24 13.32 12.18 -1.97
CA ASP A 24 14.75 12.40 -2.24
C ASP A 24 15.61 11.48 -1.36
N TRP A 25 15.30 11.39 -0.06
CA TRP A 25 15.99 10.45 0.84
C TRP A 25 15.84 9.00 0.38
N TYR A 26 14.65 8.58 -0.02
CA TYR A 26 14.42 7.23 -0.55
C TYR A 26 15.25 6.97 -1.81
N ALA A 27 15.28 7.92 -2.75
CA ALA A 27 16.05 7.79 -3.98
C ALA A 27 17.56 7.67 -3.72
N ASP A 28 18.06 8.47 -2.78
CA ASP A 28 19.46 8.42 -2.36
C ASP A 28 19.83 7.07 -1.73
N GLU A 29 18.98 6.56 -0.83
CA GLU A 29 19.21 5.27 -0.17
C GLU A 29 19.15 4.08 -1.13
N VAL A 30 18.19 4.04 -2.04
CA VAL A 30 18.11 3.00 -3.08
C VAL A 30 19.34 3.06 -3.99
N SER A 31 19.71 4.28 -4.43
CA SER A 31 20.88 4.47 -5.29
C SER A 31 22.18 4.04 -4.60
N ARG A 32 22.32 4.35 -3.31
CA ARG A 32 23.47 3.93 -2.47
C ARG A 32 23.54 2.41 -2.36
N MET A 33 22.41 1.74 -2.04
CA MET A 33 22.35 0.28 -1.93
C MET A 33 22.70 -0.39 -3.26
N ASN A 34 22.17 0.09 -4.38
CA ASN A 34 22.48 -0.42 -5.71
C ASN A 34 23.96 -0.26 -6.05
N ALA A 35 24.55 0.89 -5.72
CA ALA A 35 25.98 1.14 -5.93
C ALA A 35 26.88 0.22 -5.08
N GLU A 36 26.53 0.01 -3.83
CA GLU A 36 27.27 -0.89 -2.92
C GLU A 36 27.18 -2.35 -3.36
N ALA A 37 26.02 -2.79 -3.83
CA ALA A 37 25.78 -4.14 -4.33
C ALA A 37 26.39 -4.38 -5.74
N GLY A 38 26.57 -3.34 -6.53
CA GLY A 38 26.97 -3.41 -7.93
C GLY A 38 25.90 -3.91 -8.88
N HIS A 39 24.65 -3.96 -8.44
CA HIS A 39 23.47 -4.34 -9.21
C HIS A 39 22.20 -3.72 -8.57
N THR A 40 21.09 -3.77 -9.28
CA THR A 40 19.79 -3.36 -8.73
C THR A 40 19.35 -4.31 -7.61
N VAL A 41 19.17 -3.77 -6.41
CA VAL A 41 18.69 -4.50 -5.23
C VAL A 41 17.18 -4.39 -5.17
N ASN A 42 16.48 -5.52 -5.07
CA ASN A 42 15.03 -5.49 -4.89
C ASN A 42 14.67 -4.86 -3.53
N SER A 43 13.67 -3.99 -3.52
CA SER A 43 13.21 -3.31 -2.32
C SER A 43 11.70 -3.33 -2.20
N MET A 44 11.23 -3.17 -0.97
CA MET A 44 9.82 -2.98 -0.63
C MET A 44 9.69 -1.75 0.26
N VAL A 45 8.62 -1.00 0.10
CA VAL A 45 8.37 0.21 0.89
C VAL A 45 7.09 0.05 1.70
N PHE A 46 7.15 0.47 2.97
CA PHE A 46 6.06 0.41 3.92
C PHE A 46 5.72 1.80 4.42
N PHE A 47 4.45 2.15 4.40
CA PHE A 47 3.92 3.43 4.91
C PHE A 47 2.48 3.22 5.39
N HIS A 48 1.82 4.24 5.93
CA HIS A 48 0.47 4.10 6.47
C HIS A 48 -0.61 4.59 5.51
N ILE A 49 -0.60 5.86 5.11
CA ILE A 49 -1.61 6.44 4.22
C ILE A 49 -1.27 6.08 2.78
N PRO A 50 -2.21 5.48 2.02
CA PRO A 50 -1.96 5.04 0.65
C PRO A 50 -1.61 6.21 -0.29
N LEU A 51 -0.82 5.91 -1.32
CA LEU A 51 -0.57 6.83 -2.43
C LEU A 51 -1.81 6.90 -3.35
N GLN A 52 -1.92 7.94 -4.16
CA GLN A 52 -3.01 8.10 -5.14
C GLN A 52 -3.05 6.95 -6.16
N GLU A 53 -1.93 6.29 -6.41
CA GLU A 53 -1.84 5.15 -7.33
C GLU A 53 -2.62 3.93 -6.84
N TYR A 54 -2.85 3.77 -5.54
CA TYR A 54 -3.76 2.74 -5.02
C TYR A 54 -5.21 3.00 -5.48
N LYS A 55 -5.64 4.27 -5.49
CA LYS A 55 -6.95 4.66 -6.01
C LYS A 55 -7.04 4.39 -7.51
N THR A 56 -6.04 4.85 -8.27
CA THR A 56 -5.97 4.61 -9.72
C THR A 56 -6.01 3.12 -10.05
N ALA A 57 -5.21 2.29 -9.36
CA ALA A 57 -5.18 0.85 -9.59
C ALA A 57 -6.51 0.18 -9.25
N THR A 58 -7.16 0.61 -8.16
CA THR A 58 -8.48 0.10 -7.77
C THR A 58 -9.56 0.46 -8.79
N GLU A 59 -9.58 1.70 -9.28
CA GLU A 59 -10.51 2.16 -10.32
C GLU A 59 -10.32 1.36 -11.62
N LEU A 60 -9.08 1.19 -12.08
CA LEU A 60 -8.75 0.38 -13.24
C LEU A 60 -9.20 -1.09 -13.09
N TYR A 61 -8.99 -1.67 -11.92
CA TYR A 61 -9.46 -3.03 -11.64
C TYR A 61 -10.98 -3.15 -11.72
N LEU A 62 -11.72 -2.22 -11.11
CA LEU A 62 -13.18 -2.22 -11.11
C LEU A 62 -13.77 -1.99 -12.51
N ASP A 63 -13.08 -1.23 -13.35
CA ASP A 63 -13.41 -1.01 -14.75
C ASP A 63 -13.05 -2.19 -15.67
N GLY A 64 -12.38 -3.22 -15.13
CA GLY A 64 -11.96 -4.41 -15.88
C GLY A 64 -10.77 -4.15 -16.82
N SER A 65 -9.90 -3.19 -16.51
CA SER A 65 -8.72 -2.87 -17.29
C SER A 65 -7.67 -4.00 -17.21
N ASP A 66 -6.94 -4.22 -18.30
CA ASP A 66 -5.80 -5.13 -18.40
C ASP A 66 -4.47 -4.48 -17.97
N GLU A 67 -4.50 -3.19 -17.56
CA GLU A 67 -3.34 -2.47 -17.05
C GLU A 67 -2.95 -2.87 -15.62
N VAL A 68 -3.82 -3.61 -14.93
CA VAL A 68 -3.61 -4.04 -13.56
C VAL A 68 -3.80 -5.55 -13.42
N THR A 69 -3.07 -6.14 -12.47
CA THR A 69 -3.22 -7.56 -12.09
C THR A 69 -3.68 -7.64 -10.64
N TYR A 70 -4.85 -8.22 -10.41
CA TYR A 70 -5.38 -8.46 -9.07
C TYR A 70 -4.85 -9.78 -8.50
N PHE A 71 -4.36 -9.76 -7.27
CA PHE A 71 -3.82 -10.93 -6.59
C PHE A 71 -4.79 -11.51 -5.56
N TYR A 72 -5.23 -10.68 -4.62
CA TYR A 72 -6.16 -11.09 -3.56
C TYR A 72 -6.80 -9.88 -2.88
N GLY A 73 -7.69 -10.16 -1.98
CA GLY A 73 -8.46 -9.23 -1.17
C GLY A 73 -9.95 -9.43 -1.39
N GLU A 74 -10.78 -9.08 -0.42
CA GLU A 74 -12.21 -9.30 -0.55
C GLU A 74 -12.96 -8.07 -1.06
N ASN A 75 -12.52 -6.86 -0.65
CA ASN A 75 -13.24 -5.62 -0.91
C ASN A 75 -12.31 -4.49 -1.35
N PRO A 76 -11.76 -4.54 -2.58
CA PRO A 76 -11.01 -3.41 -3.10
C PRO A 76 -11.93 -2.19 -3.20
N GLY A 77 -11.62 -1.15 -2.44
CA GLY A 77 -12.41 0.08 -2.42
C GLY A 77 -13.75 0.01 -1.68
N ASP A 78 -14.00 -1.02 -0.86
CA ASP A 78 -15.18 -1.08 0.00
C ASP A 78 -14.86 -0.55 1.40
N HIS A 79 -15.47 0.55 1.78
CA HIS A 79 -15.34 1.19 3.09
C HIS A 79 -16.55 0.98 3.99
N GLY A 80 -17.33 -0.08 3.76
CA GLY A 80 -18.52 -0.40 4.56
C GLY A 80 -19.61 0.69 4.49
N GLY A 81 -19.64 1.48 3.42
CA GLY A 81 -20.62 2.54 3.21
C GLY A 81 -20.43 3.80 4.05
N ILE A 82 -19.28 3.97 4.71
CA ILE A 82 -19.01 5.14 5.57
C ILE A 82 -18.48 6.31 4.75
N THR A 83 -17.75 6.04 3.69
CA THR A 83 -17.31 7.05 2.70
C THR A 83 -17.62 6.57 1.29
N ASN A 84 -17.76 7.52 0.34
CA ASN A 84 -17.87 7.18 -1.07
C ASN A 84 -16.50 7.04 -1.75
N ASP A 85 -15.42 7.15 -0.97
CA ASP A 85 -14.06 7.06 -1.49
C ASP A 85 -13.63 5.60 -1.57
N LEU A 86 -13.13 5.19 -2.71
CA LEU A 86 -12.60 3.85 -2.94
C LEU A 86 -11.30 3.62 -2.16
N VAL A 87 -10.50 4.67 -1.99
CA VAL A 87 -9.21 4.68 -1.31
C VAL A 87 -9.07 6.01 -0.59
N CYS A 88 -8.81 5.98 0.72
CA CYS A 88 -8.63 7.18 1.54
C CYS A 88 -7.16 7.66 1.44
N CYS A 89 -6.77 8.17 0.29
CA CYS A 89 -5.45 8.77 0.05
C CYS A 89 -5.49 10.30 0.18
N SER A 90 -4.30 10.91 0.18
CA SER A 90 -4.17 12.37 0.11
C SER A 90 -4.69 12.92 -1.22
N ASP A 91 -5.25 14.14 -1.19
CA ASP A 91 -5.53 14.93 -2.39
C ASP A 91 -4.25 15.52 -3.02
N TYR A 92 -3.15 15.54 -2.27
CA TYR A 92 -1.85 16.03 -2.72
C TYR A 92 -1.04 14.89 -3.37
N PRO A 93 -0.54 15.06 -4.60
CA PRO A 93 0.25 14.04 -5.27
C PRO A 93 1.64 13.91 -4.65
N SER A 94 2.09 12.67 -4.46
CA SER A 94 3.48 12.36 -4.11
C SER A 94 4.25 11.89 -5.34
N LYS A 95 5.53 12.22 -5.42
CA LYS A 95 6.43 11.69 -6.46
C LYS A 95 6.94 10.28 -6.17
N MET A 96 6.52 9.68 -5.05
CA MET A 96 7.08 8.42 -4.55
C MET A 96 6.96 7.28 -5.55
N PHE A 97 5.79 7.13 -6.18
CA PHE A 97 5.54 6.05 -7.14
C PHE A 97 6.37 6.20 -8.40
N ASP A 98 6.37 7.39 -9.00
CA ASP A 98 7.13 7.65 -10.23
C ASP A 98 8.64 7.51 -9.99
N THR A 99 9.16 7.99 -8.85
CA THR A 99 10.55 7.81 -8.46
C THR A 99 10.92 6.33 -8.30
N ALA A 100 10.02 5.53 -7.70
CA ALA A 100 10.23 4.08 -7.57
C ALA A 100 10.27 3.37 -8.93
N LEU A 101 9.41 3.77 -9.87
CA LEU A 101 9.43 3.27 -11.25
C LEU A 101 10.74 3.62 -11.97
N GLU A 102 11.21 4.86 -11.84
CA GLU A 102 12.46 5.32 -12.48
C GLU A 102 13.68 4.56 -11.94
N LEU A 103 13.74 4.30 -10.64
CA LEU A 103 14.84 3.57 -10.00
C LEU A 103 14.81 2.06 -10.30
N GLY A 104 13.64 1.50 -10.56
CA GLY A 104 13.46 0.09 -10.94
C GLY A 104 13.85 -0.92 -9.85
N SER A 105 14.00 -0.48 -8.60
CA SER A 105 14.37 -1.32 -7.45
C SER A 105 13.16 -1.81 -6.67
N THR A 106 12.11 -1.00 -6.56
CA THR A 106 10.96 -1.32 -5.72
C THR A 106 9.94 -2.15 -6.48
N SER A 107 9.65 -3.31 -5.93
CA SER A 107 8.67 -4.26 -6.49
C SER A 107 7.35 -4.30 -5.71
N GLY A 108 7.29 -3.70 -4.53
CA GLY A 108 6.07 -3.69 -3.72
C GLY A 108 5.98 -2.49 -2.77
N PHE A 109 4.80 -1.93 -2.70
CA PHE A 109 4.37 -0.96 -1.70
C PHE A 109 3.34 -1.59 -0.78
N PHE A 110 3.48 -1.34 0.53
CA PHE A 110 2.57 -1.85 1.54
C PHE A 110 2.05 -0.68 2.38
N CYS A 111 0.74 -0.58 2.50
CA CYS A 111 0.08 0.44 3.31
C CYS A 111 -0.98 -0.16 4.23
N GLY A 112 -1.56 0.69 5.06
CA GLY A 112 -2.70 0.39 5.92
C GLY A 112 -3.80 1.43 5.71
N HIS A 113 -4.27 2.06 6.79
CA HIS A 113 -5.20 3.19 6.82
C HIS A 113 -6.66 2.81 6.53
N ASP A 114 -6.96 2.22 5.40
CA ASP A 114 -8.31 1.80 5.01
C ASP A 114 -8.65 0.44 5.64
N HIS A 115 -9.32 0.45 6.80
CA HIS A 115 -9.52 -0.73 7.65
C HIS A 115 -10.30 -1.87 6.98
N TYR A 116 -11.16 -1.55 6.02
CA TYR A 116 -11.92 -2.54 5.24
C TYR A 116 -11.24 -2.92 3.92
N ASN A 117 -10.16 -2.26 3.53
CA ASN A 117 -9.46 -2.55 2.30
C ASN A 117 -8.27 -3.49 2.56
N ASN A 118 -8.27 -4.64 1.92
CA ASN A 118 -7.23 -5.66 2.02
C ASN A 118 -6.77 -6.13 0.64
N ALA A 119 -6.96 -5.30 -0.39
CA ALA A 119 -6.61 -5.64 -1.76
C ALA A 119 -5.10 -5.61 -2.02
N SER A 120 -4.66 -6.47 -2.91
CA SER A 120 -3.32 -6.46 -3.50
C SER A 120 -3.43 -6.44 -5.01
N ILE A 121 -2.96 -5.37 -5.64
CA ILE A 121 -3.09 -5.08 -7.07
C ILE A 121 -1.73 -4.66 -7.60
N GLU A 122 -1.26 -5.26 -8.69
CA GLU A 122 -0.09 -4.78 -9.40
C GLU A 122 -0.48 -3.71 -10.42
N TYR A 123 0.24 -2.62 -10.42
CA TYR A 123 0.13 -1.53 -11.37
C TYR A 123 1.51 -1.10 -11.86
N LYS A 124 1.72 -1.08 -13.16
CA LYS A 124 3.01 -0.74 -13.79
C LYS A 124 4.21 -1.53 -13.24
N GLY A 125 4.01 -2.79 -12.85
CA GLY A 125 5.07 -3.65 -12.33
C GLY A 125 5.41 -3.47 -10.84
N ILE A 126 4.70 -2.60 -10.13
CA ILE A 126 4.80 -2.45 -8.67
C ILE A 126 3.51 -2.98 -8.04
N ARG A 127 3.65 -3.89 -7.09
CA ARG A 127 2.53 -4.45 -6.35
C ARG A 127 2.12 -3.52 -5.21
N LEU A 128 0.88 -3.05 -5.23
CA LEU A 128 0.26 -2.17 -4.26
C LEU A 128 -0.60 -3.02 -3.34
N THR A 129 -0.19 -3.16 -2.09
CA THR A 129 -0.81 -4.09 -1.14
C THR A 129 -1.28 -3.35 0.11
N TYR A 130 -2.54 -3.56 0.49
CA TYR A 130 -3.04 -3.23 1.81
C TYR A 130 -2.75 -4.36 2.78
N GLY A 131 -2.16 -4.03 3.92
CA GLY A 131 -2.13 -4.94 5.06
C GLY A 131 -3.51 -5.07 5.68
N MET A 132 -3.80 -6.23 6.29
CA MET A 132 -5.05 -6.43 7.02
C MET A 132 -5.11 -5.55 8.28
N SER A 133 -6.31 -5.08 8.62
CA SER A 133 -6.55 -4.40 9.89
C SER A 133 -6.44 -5.39 11.06
N ILE A 134 -5.75 -4.99 12.13
CA ILE A 134 -5.74 -5.75 13.38
C ILE A 134 -6.66 -5.14 14.43
N ASP A 135 -7.00 -3.88 14.27
CA ASP A 135 -7.85 -3.15 15.18
C ASP A 135 -9.33 -3.58 15.05
N TYR A 136 -10.11 -3.35 16.10
CA TYR A 136 -11.53 -3.70 16.17
C TYR A 136 -12.41 -2.56 16.70
N LEU A 137 -11.87 -1.36 16.82
CA LEU A 137 -12.57 -0.19 17.37
C LEU A 137 -12.64 1.00 16.42
N ALA A 138 -11.68 1.16 15.50
CA ALA A 138 -11.56 2.36 14.68
C ALA A 138 -12.70 2.52 13.66
N MET A 139 -13.27 1.41 13.18
CA MET A 139 -14.38 1.46 12.21
C MET A 139 -15.58 0.70 12.74
N PRO A 140 -16.80 1.31 12.75
CA PRO A 140 -18.00 0.64 13.23
C PRO A 140 -18.29 -0.65 12.48
N GLY A 141 -18.37 -1.76 13.20
CA GLY A 141 -18.67 -3.08 12.66
C GLY A 141 -17.45 -3.94 12.34
N ILE A 142 -16.25 -3.37 12.26
CA ILE A 142 -15.02 -4.12 11.93
C ILE A 142 -14.73 -5.24 12.93
N GLU A 143 -15.22 -5.12 14.17
CA GLU A 143 -15.09 -6.16 15.19
C GLU A 143 -15.75 -7.49 14.81
N LYS A 144 -16.64 -7.49 13.82
CA LYS A 144 -17.35 -8.66 13.30
C LYS A 144 -16.74 -9.21 12.01
N GLU A 145 -15.84 -8.46 11.41
CA GLU A 145 -15.24 -8.78 10.11
C GLU A 145 -13.94 -9.57 10.27
N THR A 146 -14.04 -10.80 10.76
CA THR A 146 -12.87 -11.65 11.05
C THR A 146 -12.05 -12.00 9.80
N LYS A 147 -12.66 -11.98 8.63
CA LYS A 147 -11.97 -12.26 7.36
C LYS A 147 -11.11 -11.09 6.85
N GLN A 148 -11.45 -9.88 7.25
CA GLN A 148 -10.70 -8.67 6.87
C GLN A 148 -9.73 -8.21 7.95
N ARG A 149 -9.80 -8.84 9.13
CA ARG A 149 -8.89 -8.61 10.24
C ARG A 149 -7.85 -9.70 10.31
N GLY A 150 -6.61 -9.31 10.56
CA GLY A 150 -5.53 -10.28 10.62
C GLY A 150 -4.16 -9.63 10.44
N ALA A 151 -3.28 -10.34 9.77
CA ALA A 151 -1.93 -9.91 9.46
C ALA A 151 -1.58 -10.18 7.99
N GLU A 152 -0.58 -9.50 7.51
CA GLU A 152 0.06 -9.77 6.22
C GLU A 152 1.38 -10.47 6.49
N LEU A 153 1.56 -11.68 5.95
CA LEU A 153 2.82 -12.41 6.00
C LEU A 153 3.58 -12.18 4.69
N ILE A 154 4.79 -11.66 4.80
CA ILE A 154 5.68 -11.46 3.65
C ILE A 154 6.85 -12.42 3.78
N THR A 155 7.01 -13.27 2.79
CA THR A 155 8.13 -14.22 2.70
C THR A 155 9.13 -13.72 1.67
N ILE A 156 10.38 -13.50 2.08
CA ILE A 156 11.47 -13.08 1.21
C ILE A 156 12.39 -14.28 0.97
N HIS A 157 12.62 -14.62 -0.29
CA HIS A 157 13.47 -15.72 -0.70
C HIS A 157 14.93 -15.30 -0.89
N ALA A 158 15.84 -16.29 -0.92
CA ALA A 158 17.27 -16.05 -1.05
C ALA A 158 17.68 -15.40 -2.40
N ASP A 159 16.84 -15.50 -3.42
CA ASP A 159 17.02 -14.87 -4.73
C ASP A 159 16.42 -13.47 -4.80
N SER A 160 15.98 -12.92 -3.66
CA SER A 160 15.31 -11.63 -3.52
C SER A 160 13.91 -11.55 -4.14
N SER A 161 13.34 -12.66 -4.59
CA SER A 161 11.91 -12.74 -4.85
C SER A 161 11.12 -12.73 -3.54
N TRP A 162 9.85 -12.37 -3.62
CA TRP A 162 9.00 -12.36 -2.44
C TRP A 162 7.55 -12.71 -2.80
N GLU A 163 6.83 -13.17 -1.81
CA GLU A 163 5.40 -13.39 -1.86
C GLU A 163 4.74 -12.84 -0.59
N SER A 164 3.48 -12.49 -0.67
CA SER A 164 2.69 -12.08 0.49
C SER A 164 1.37 -12.82 0.51
N GLU A 165 0.92 -13.15 1.71
CA GLU A 165 -0.36 -13.79 1.96
C GLU A 165 -1.04 -13.18 3.19
N GLN A 166 -2.35 -13.16 3.13
CA GLN A 166 -3.17 -12.70 4.24
C GLN A 166 -3.41 -13.85 5.23
N ILE A 167 -3.24 -13.55 6.51
CA ILE A 167 -3.55 -14.46 7.62
C ILE A 167 -4.76 -13.91 8.36
N PRO A 168 -5.99 -14.23 7.94
CA PRO A 168 -7.20 -13.75 8.59
C PRO A 168 -7.29 -14.21 10.03
N LEU A 169 -7.87 -13.39 10.90
CA LEU A 169 -8.08 -13.72 12.30
C LEU A 169 -8.88 -15.01 12.49
N GLU A 170 -9.84 -15.28 11.59
CA GLU A 170 -10.63 -16.52 11.63
C GLU A 170 -9.79 -17.80 11.43
N SER A 171 -8.62 -17.70 10.79
CA SER A 171 -7.72 -18.84 10.59
C SER A 171 -6.85 -19.14 11.80
N ILE A 172 -6.86 -18.28 12.81
CA ILE A 172 -6.04 -18.40 14.02
C ILE A 172 -6.85 -18.99 15.19
N THR A 173 -8.17 -18.99 15.08
CA THR A 173 -9.11 -19.53 16.10
C THR A 173 -9.48 -20.96 15.78
#